data_3b704098a22abae3e443a136090a7877
#
_entry.id   3b704098a22abae3e443a136090a7877
#
_cell.length_a   1.000
_cell.length_b   1.000
_cell.length_c   1.000
_cell.angle_alpha   90.00
_cell.angle_beta   90.00
_cell.angle_gamma   90.00
#
_symmetry.space_group_name_H-M   'P 1'
#
loop_
_entity.id
_entity.type
_entity.pdbx_description
1 polymer ?
#
loop_
_entity_poly.entity_id
_entity_poly.type
_entity_poly.pdbx_seq_one_letter_code
_entity_poly.pdbx_strand_id
1 'polypeptide(L)'
;MTDGSVTLLSQSDGTALEIKTFDAHDGQGLTLAQTAGLRTGCITGRESAALLRRAHEMKMEFIYMKQPIKMPAYEEIVQKAGVPDSAVAFIGDDLPDIPVMRRVGLAVAVGDAVPEVKQAAHYTTRAFGGDGAVRETVELILKSKGIWPEMIAKARA
;
A
#
# COMPACT_ATOMS: atom_id res chain seq x y z
N MET A 1 4.95 -1.28 -1.45
CA MET A 1 5.10 -1.27 -2.92
C MET A 1 6.43 -0.69 -3.36
N THR A 2 6.91 0.39 -2.76
CA THR A 2 8.26 0.95 -2.96
C THR A 2 8.95 1.06 -1.59
N ASP A 3 10.27 1.16 -1.60
CA ASP A 3 11.12 1.33 -0.42
C ASP A 3 11.22 2.79 0.05
N GLY A 4 10.38 3.69 -0.50
CA GLY A 4 10.44 5.13 -0.22
C GLY A 4 11.56 5.88 -0.92
N SER A 5 12.53 5.19 -1.53
CA SER A 5 13.66 5.85 -2.20
C SER A 5 13.23 6.62 -3.46
N VAL A 6 13.99 7.68 -3.76
CA VAL A 6 13.82 8.50 -4.96
C VAL A 6 15.12 8.50 -5.74
N THR A 7 15.12 7.80 -6.85
CA THR A 7 16.25 7.79 -7.78
C THR A 7 15.95 8.70 -8.96
N LEU A 8 16.83 9.64 -9.24
CA LEU A 8 16.72 10.56 -10.35
C LEU A 8 17.88 10.37 -11.31
N LEU A 9 17.55 10.19 -12.59
CA LEU A 9 18.53 10.19 -13.69
C LEU A 9 18.52 11.56 -14.35
N SER A 10 19.58 12.33 -14.13
CA SER A 10 19.75 13.65 -14.77
C SER A 10 20.02 13.49 -16.28
N GLN A 11 19.35 14.31 -17.08
CA GLN A 11 19.53 14.36 -18.53
C GLN A 11 20.37 15.58 -18.92
N SER A 12 20.95 15.55 -20.12
CA SER A 12 21.81 16.62 -20.63
C SER A 12 21.07 17.95 -20.87
N ASP A 13 19.74 17.91 -20.99
CA ASP A 13 18.87 19.08 -21.16
C ASP A 13 18.44 19.72 -19.83
N GLY A 14 18.97 19.24 -18.68
CA GLY A 14 18.64 19.72 -17.34
C GLY A 14 17.36 19.11 -16.74
N THR A 15 16.68 18.23 -17.46
CA THR A 15 15.56 17.45 -16.90
C THR A 15 16.05 16.24 -16.11
N ALA A 16 15.15 15.61 -15.33
CA ALA A 16 15.45 14.39 -14.61
C ALA A 16 14.31 13.38 -14.79
N LEU A 17 14.67 12.12 -15.00
CA LEU A 17 13.74 11.00 -15.02
C LEU A 17 13.70 10.36 -13.63
N GLU A 18 12.49 10.15 -13.10
CA GLU A 18 12.29 9.36 -11.88
C GLU A 18 12.37 7.87 -12.21
N ILE A 19 13.17 7.14 -11.45
CA ILE A 19 13.25 5.68 -11.49
C ILE A 19 12.68 5.14 -10.18
N LYS A 20 11.73 4.21 -10.25
CA LYS A 20 11.18 3.49 -9.10
C LYS A 20 11.22 1.99 -9.33
N THR A 21 11.63 1.28 -8.29
CA THR A 21 11.57 -0.18 -8.23
C THR A 21 10.30 -0.62 -7.53
N PHE A 22 9.65 -1.64 -8.05
CA PHE A 22 8.46 -2.26 -7.48
C PHE A 22 8.70 -3.75 -7.31
N ASP A 23 8.41 -4.26 -6.12
CA ASP A 23 8.51 -5.67 -5.83
C ASP A 23 7.41 -6.50 -6.52
N ALA A 24 7.80 -7.64 -7.09
CA ALA A 24 6.87 -8.51 -7.82
C ALA A 24 5.93 -9.26 -6.86
N HIS A 25 6.40 -9.63 -5.66
CA HIS A 25 5.57 -10.30 -4.65
C HIS A 25 4.49 -9.36 -4.12
N ASP A 26 4.81 -8.07 -3.92
CA ASP A 26 3.81 -7.05 -3.55
C ASP A 26 2.73 -6.93 -4.63
N GLY A 27 3.13 -6.92 -5.92
CA GLY A 27 2.19 -6.93 -7.04
C GLY A 27 1.27 -8.15 -7.02
N GLN A 28 1.83 -9.34 -6.80
CA GLN A 28 1.05 -10.56 -6.67
C GLN A 28 0.13 -10.53 -5.44
N GLY A 29 0.58 -9.92 -4.33
CA GLY A 29 -0.24 -9.68 -3.14
C GLY A 29 -1.50 -8.88 -3.47
N LEU A 30 -1.36 -7.78 -4.20
CA LEU A 30 -2.49 -6.95 -4.64
C LEU A 30 -3.44 -7.73 -5.56
N THR A 31 -2.92 -8.55 -6.48
CA THR A 31 -3.74 -9.42 -7.32
C THR A 31 -4.56 -10.42 -6.49
N LEU A 32 -3.96 -11.02 -5.48
CA LEU A 32 -4.66 -11.94 -4.56
C LEU A 32 -5.74 -11.21 -3.75
N ALA A 33 -5.46 -9.99 -3.25
CA ALA A 33 -6.43 -9.16 -2.56
C ALA A 33 -7.67 -8.91 -3.43
N GLN A 34 -7.47 -8.51 -4.68
CA GLN A 34 -8.57 -8.25 -5.64
C GLN A 34 -9.33 -9.53 -6.00
N THR A 35 -8.63 -10.64 -6.20
CA THR A 35 -9.26 -11.95 -6.45
C THR A 35 -10.15 -12.37 -5.27
N ALA A 36 -9.79 -11.97 -4.06
CA ALA A 36 -10.59 -12.18 -2.84
C ALA A 36 -11.69 -11.12 -2.63
N GLY A 37 -11.89 -10.20 -3.58
CA GLY A 37 -12.91 -9.15 -3.51
C GLY A 37 -12.52 -7.94 -2.65
N LEU A 38 -11.24 -7.81 -2.26
CA LEU A 38 -10.77 -6.63 -1.56
C LEU A 38 -10.48 -5.50 -2.55
N ARG A 39 -10.94 -4.30 -2.22
CA ARG A 39 -10.63 -3.09 -2.97
C ARG A 39 -9.28 -2.53 -2.53
N THR A 40 -8.49 -2.03 -3.46
CA THR A 40 -7.13 -1.57 -3.18
C THR A 40 -6.92 -0.13 -3.65
N GLY A 41 -6.00 0.59 -2.98
CA GLY A 41 -5.66 1.96 -3.33
C GLY A 41 -4.34 2.39 -2.74
N CYS A 42 -3.92 3.61 -3.08
CA CYS A 42 -2.74 4.26 -2.50
C CYS A 42 -2.97 5.76 -2.29
N ILE A 43 -2.36 6.29 -1.23
CA ILE A 43 -2.28 7.71 -0.93
C ILE A 43 -0.80 8.07 -0.80
N THR A 44 -0.33 9.03 -1.59
CA THR A 44 1.08 9.47 -1.57
C THR A 44 1.20 10.98 -1.57
N GLY A 45 2.17 11.51 -0.81
CA GLY A 45 2.51 12.94 -0.81
C GLY A 45 3.15 13.42 -2.11
N ARG A 46 3.66 12.51 -2.93
CA ARG A 46 4.40 12.82 -4.16
C ARG A 46 3.56 12.60 -5.41
N GLU A 47 3.93 13.31 -6.47
CA GLU A 47 3.54 12.96 -7.83
C GLU A 47 4.58 12.01 -8.41
N SER A 48 4.15 10.93 -9.04
CA SER A 48 5.04 9.96 -9.67
C SER A 48 4.32 9.28 -10.83
N ALA A 49 4.79 9.52 -12.05
CA ALA A 49 4.27 8.85 -13.25
C ALA A 49 4.51 7.32 -13.20
N ALA A 50 5.65 6.91 -12.64
CA ALA A 50 5.98 5.49 -12.46
C ALA A 50 5.00 4.80 -11.50
N LEU A 51 4.69 5.46 -10.36
CA LEU A 51 3.69 4.94 -9.41
C LEU A 51 2.29 4.91 -10.01
N LEU A 52 1.88 5.96 -10.73
CA LEU A 52 0.57 6.00 -11.40
C LEU A 52 0.40 4.84 -12.37
N ARG A 53 1.41 4.62 -13.22
CA ARG A 53 1.42 3.49 -14.15
C ARG A 53 1.30 2.16 -13.42
N ARG A 54 2.11 1.96 -12.37
CA ARG A 54 2.09 0.72 -11.58
C ARG A 54 0.76 0.50 -10.87
N ALA A 55 0.15 1.56 -10.32
CA ALA A 55 -1.15 1.48 -9.67
C ALA A 55 -2.26 1.06 -10.65
N HIS A 56 -2.23 1.57 -11.89
CA HIS A 56 -3.15 1.16 -12.95
C HIS A 56 -2.93 -0.30 -13.37
N GLU A 57 -1.67 -0.73 -13.57
CA GLU A 57 -1.33 -2.14 -13.86
C GLU A 57 -1.86 -3.08 -12.78
N MET A 58 -1.76 -2.64 -11.51
CA MET A 58 -2.28 -3.37 -10.35
C MET A 58 -3.78 -3.15 -10.13
N LYS A 59 -4.49 -2.48 -11.04
CA LYS A 59 -5.93 -2.22 -10.99
C LYS A 59 -6.38 -1.63 -9.65
N MET A 60 -5.56 -0.75 -9.06
CA MET A 60 -5.95 -0.01 -7.86
C MET A 60 -7.12 0.91 -8.17
N GLU A 61 -8.15 0.87 -7.33
CA GLU A 61 -9.35 1.66 -7.52
C GLU A 61 -9.20 3.10 -7.06
N PHE A 62 -8.45 3.29 -5.98
CA PHE A 62 -8.24 4.59 -5.35
C PHE A 62 -6.78 5.01 -5.49
N ILE A 63 -6.50 6.05 -6.27
CA ILE A 63 -5.15 6.54 -6.49
C ILE A 63 -5.14 8.03 -6.19
N TYR A 64 -4.52 8.41 -5.06
CA TYR A 64 -4.42 9.78 -4.58
C TYR A 64 -2.96 10.20 -4.47
N MET A 65 -2.56 11.13 -5.32
CA MET A 65 -1.21 11.71 -5.34
C MET A 65 -1.22 13.14 -4.83
N LYS A 66 -0.05 13.69 -4.50
CA LYS A 66 0.11 15.06 -3.98
C LYS A 66 -0.68 15.30 -2.68
N GLN A 67 -0.73 14.28 -1.82
CA GLN A 67 -1.44 14.32 -0.54
C GLN A 67 -0.44 14.35 0.63
N PRO A 68 0.22 15.49 0.92
CA PRO A 68 1.13 15.59 2.07
C PRO A 68 0.41 15.36 3.40
N ILE A 69 -0.88 15.72 3.45
CA ILE A 69 -1.80 15.40 4.55
C ILE A 69 -2.75 14.31 4.02
N LYS A 70 -2.63 13.07 4.53
CA LYS A 70 -3.33 11.91 3.99
C LYS A 70 -4.82 11.81 4.41
N MET A 71 -5.20 12.46 5.52
CA MET A 71 -6.56 12.34 6.08
C MET A 71 -7.67 12.73 5.12
N PRO A 72 -7.64 13.87 4.41
CA PRO A 72 -8.73 14.24 3.50
C PRO A 72 -8.93 13.21 2.37
N ALA A 73 -7.84 12.70 1.80
CA ALA A 73 -7.90 11.65 0.77
C ALA A 73 -8.44 10.34 1.34
N TYR A 74 -8.05 9.97 2.55
CA TYR A 74 -8.58 8.80 3.25
C TYR A 74 -10.09 8.89 3.46
N GLU A 75 -10.59 10.03 3.95
CA GLU A 75 -12.01 10.26 4.19
C GLU A 75 -12.84 10.18 2.89
N GLU A 76 -12.31 10.73 1.80
CA GLU A 76 -12.94 10.62 0.48
C GLU A 76 -12.97 9.16 -0.01
N ILE A 77 -11.89 8.39 0.19
CA ILE A 77 -11.83 6.96 -0.15
C ILE A 77 -12.89 6.19 0.63
N VAL A 78 -12.96 6.35 1.93
CA VAL A 78 -13.92 5.65 2.80
C VAL A 78 -15.36 5.98 2.39
N GLN A 79 -15.65 7.25 2.12
CA GLN A 79 -16.96 7.69 1.64
C GLN A 79 -17.31 7.03 0.28
N LYS A 80 -16.40 7.06 -0.70
CA LYS A 80 -16.59 6.43 -2.02
C LYS A 80 -16.71 4.91 -1.92
N ALA A 81 -15.94 4.30 -1.04
CA ALA A 81 -15.98 2.87 -0.80
C ALA A 81 -17.26 2.41 -0.11
N GLY A 82 -17.92 3.29 0.66
CA GLY A 82 -19.12 2.96 1.40
C GLY A 82 -18.88 1.96 2.53
N VAL A 83 -17.68 2.00 3.16
CA VAL A 83 -17.28 1.07 4.22
C VAL A 83 -16.93 1.83 5.50
N PRO A 84 -17.12 1.25 6.70
CA PRO A 84 -16.65 1.86 7.93
C PRO A 84 -15.14 1.80 8.08
N ASP A 85 -14.53 2.70 8.86
CA ASP A 85 -13.08 2.70 9.17
C ASP A 85 -12.60 1.32 9.66
N SER A 86 -13.43 0.60 10.43
CA SER A 86 -13.13 -0.75 10.93
C SER A 86 -12.95 -1.82 9.85
N ALA A 87 -13.41 -1.57 8.63
CA ALA A 87 -13.25 -2.47 7.48
C ALA A 87 -12.04 -2.12 6.60
N VAL A 88 -11.24 -1.14 6.98
CA VAL A 88 -10.08 -0.67 6.24
C VAL A 88 -8.80 -1.19 6.88
N ALA A 89 -7.87 -1.67 6.05
CA ALA A 89 -6.48 -1.89 6.41
C ALA A 89 -5.61 -0.81 5.75
N PHE A 90 -4.66 -0.24 6.51
CA PHE A 90 -3.73 0.77 6.00
C PHE A 90 -2.30 0.39 6.36
N ILE A 91 -1.41 0.45 5.37
CA ILE A 91 0.02 0.17 5.50
C ILE A 91 0.77 1.50 5.45
N GLY A 92 1.57 1.78 6.46
CA GLY A 92 2.35 3.01 6.57
C GLY A 92 3.81 2.77 6.95
N ASP A 93 4.65 3.77 6.70
CA ASP A 93 6.08 3.75 6.96
C ASP A 93 6.57 4.99 7.71
N ASP A 94 5.89 6.15 7.60
CA ASP A 94 6.38 7.42 8.12
C ASP A 94 5.27 8.23 8.82
N LEU A 95 5.67 9.28 9.52
CA LEU A 95 4.83 10.12 10.38
C LEU A 95 3.50 10.59 9.74
N PRO A 96 3.45 10.98 8.44
CA PRO A 96 2.20 11.35 7.78
C PRO A 96 1.13 10.24 7.72
N ASP A 97 1.51 8.98 7.99
CA ASP A 97 0.61 7.83 8.00
C ASP A 97 -0.17 7.68 9.31
N ILE A 98 0.42 8.14 10.41
CA ILE A 98 -0.10 7.93 11.77
C ILE A 98 -1.57 8.39 11.93
N PRO A 99 -1.99 9.57 11.41
CA PRO A 99 -3.38 10.00 11.55
C PRO A 99 -4.37 8.99 10.95
N VAL A 100 -4.08 8.43 9.77
CA VAL A 100 -4.90 7.41 9.13
C VAL A 100 -4.84 6.09 9.89
N MET A 101 -3.63 5.67 10.30
CA MET A 101 -3.43 4.42 11.05
C MET A 101 -4.24 4.37 12.36
N ARG A 102 -4.43 5.50 13.01
CA ARG A 102 -5.23 5.60 14.26
C ARG A 102 -6.75 5.44 14.03
N ARG A 103 -7.22 5.51 12.80
CA ARG A 103 -8.65 5.41 12.46
C ARG A 103 -9.05 4.06 11.93
N VAL A 104 -8.16 3.38 11.21
CA VAL A 104 -8.48 2.15 10.49
C VAL A 104 -8.63 0.94 11.41
N GLY A 105 -9.37 -0.07 10.94
CA GLY A 105 -9.53 -1.33 11.66
C GLY A 105 -8.24 -2.16 11.76
N LEU A 106 -7.36 -2.07 10.75
CA LEU A 106 -6.05 -2.72 10.76
C LEU A 106 -4.97 -1.75 10.31
N ALA A 107 -4.21 -1.22 11.25
CA ALA A 107 -3.01 -0.43 10.99
C ALA A 107 -1.79 -1.34 10.92
N VAL A 108 -1.03 -1.26 9.83
CA VAL A 108 0.18 -2.06 9.60
C VAL A 108 1.37 -1.14 9.38
N ALA A 109 2.46 -1.37 10.11
CA ALA A 109 3.76 -0.76 9.86
C ALA A 109 4.61 -1.70 9.02
N VAL A 110 5.33 -1.18 8.03
CA VAL A 110 6.36 -1.97 7.33
C VAL A 110 7.56 -2.20 8.26
N GLY A 111 8.35 -3.26 7.99
CA GLY A 111 9.45 -3.67 8.86
C GLY A 111 10.52 -2.60 9.11
N ASP A 112 10.74 -1.72 8.15
CA ASP A 112 11.66 -0.57 8.19
C ASP A 112 10.98 0.77 8.50
N ALA A 113 9.68 0.78 8.88
CA ALA A 113 8.98 1.99 9.31
C ALA A 113 9.66 2.64 10.52
N VAL A 114 9.49 3.96 10.65
CA VAL A 114 9.99 4.71 11.81
C VAL A 114 9.35 4.22 13.11
N PRO A 115 10.03 4.36 14.28
CA PRO A 115 9.55 3.81 15.54
C PRO A 115 8.14 4.26 15.93
N GLU A 116 7.79 5.51 15.66
CA GLU A 116 6.50 6.11 15.99
C GLU A 116 5.35 5.46 15.21
N VAL A 117 5.60 5.07 13.95
CA VAL A 117 4.63 4.35 13.11
C VAL A 117 4.44 2.93 13.62
N LYS A 118 5.53 2.24 14.00
CA LYS A 118 5.46 0.91 14.62
C LYS A 118 4.67 0.93 15.94
N GLN A 119 4.80 1.99 16.74
CA GLN A 119 4.02 2.15 17.97
C GLN A 119 2.53 2.39 17.71
N ALA A 120 2.17 3.01 16.58
CA ALA A 120 0.79 3.27 16.18
C ALA A 120 0.13 2.08 15.46
N ALA A 121 0.88 1.06 15.09
CA ALA A 121 0.42 -0.08 14.31
C ALA A 121 -0.16 -1.20 15.19
N HIS A 122 -1.15 -1.92 14.66
CA HIS A 122 -1.64 -3.18 15.22
C HIS A 122 -0.71 -4.35 14.85
N TYR A 123 0.00 -4.25 13.74
CA TYR A 123 0.93 -5.25 13.25
C TYR A 123 2.12 -4.59 12.56
N THR A 124 3.32 -5.12 12.78
CA THR A 124 4.53 -4.71 12.05
C THR A 124 4.98 -5.89 11.19
N THR A 125 5.13 -5.68 9.88
CA THR A 125 5.61 -6.72 8.96
C THR A 125 7.07 -7.06 9.23
N ARG A 126 7.46 -8.29 8.89
CA ARG A 126 8.88 -8.68 8.85
C ARG A 126 9.55 -8.14 7.59
N ALA A 127 8.80 -8.14 6.50
CA ALA A 127 9.23 -7.60 5.22
C ALA A 127 9.30 -6.07 5.27
N PHE A 128 10.23 -5.50 4.53
CA PHE A 128 10.44 -4.05 4.42
C PHE A 128 9.52 -3.44 3.36
N GLY A 129 9.38 -2.13 3.41
CA GLY A 129 8.70 -1.37 2.37
C GLY A 129 9.34 -1.63 1.00
N GLY A 130 8.52 -2.00 -0.01
CA GLY A 130 9.02 -2.36 -1.34
C GLY A 130 9.72 -3.71 -1.46
N ASP A 131 9.67 -4.54 -0.41
CA ASP A 131 10.30 -5.86 -0.35
C ASP A 131 9.35 -6.90 0.28
N GLY A 132 8.09 -6.91 -0.17
CA GLY A 132 7.10 -7.91 0.23
C GLY A 132 6.19 -7.53 1.41
N ALA A 133 6.26 -6.32 1.97
CA ALA A 133 5.42 -5.91 3.09
C ALA A 133 3.92 -5.87 2.75
N VAL A 134 3.57 -5.45 1.52
CA VAL A 134 2.18 -5.50 1.05
C VAL A 134 1.72 -6.93 0.88
N ARG A 135 2.57 -7.80 0.34
CA ARG A 135 2.29 -9.23 0.21
C ARG A 135 2.04 -9.86 1.58
N GLU A 136 2.89 -9.64 2.56
CA GLU A 136 2.74 -10.16 3.92
C GLU A 136 1.44 -9.70 4.56
N THR A 137 1.10 -8.41 4.41
CA THR A 137 -0.15 -7.85 4.93
C THR A 137 -1.39 -8.50 4.30
N VAL A 138 -1.41 -8.66 2.98
CA VAL A 138 -2.52 -9.33 2.29
C VAL A 138 -2.66 -10.77 2.74
N GLU A 139 -1.55 -11.50 2.86
CA GLU A 139 -1.59 -12.87 3.38
C GLU A 139 -2.15 -12.94 4.80
N LEU A 140 -1.75 -12.02 5.69
CA LEU A 140 -2.30 -11.92 7.04
C LEU A 140 -3.82 -11.78 7.00
N ILE A 141 -4.34 -10.85 6.18
CA ILE A 141 -5.78 -10.62 6.04
C ILE A 141 -6.49 -11.86 5.50
N LEU A 142 -5.98 -12.47 4.43
CA LEU A 142 -6.63 -13.62 3.80
C LEU A 142 -6.59 -14.87 4.69
N LYS A 143 -5.51 -15.05 5.46
CA LYS A 143 -5.37 -16.11 6.46
C LYS A 143 -6.35 -15.90 7.62
N SER A 144 -6.46 -14.69 8.15
CA SER A 144 -7.41 -14.37 9.23
C SER A 144 -8.87 -14.53 8.81
N LYS A 145 -9.18 -14.36 7.52
CA LYS A 145 -10.51 -14.62 6.94
C LYS A 145 -10.75 -16.10 6.61
N GLY A 146 -9.76 -16.98 6.77
CA GLY A 146 -9.87 -18.41 6.45
C GLY A 146 -9.91 -18.74 4.96
N ILE A 147 -9.70 -17.77 4.07
CA ILE A 147 -9.83 -17.96 2.61
C ILE A 147 -8.48 -18.20 1.90
N TRP A 148 -7.38 -18.20 2.64
CA TRP A 148 -6.03 -18.41 2.08
C TRP A 148 -5.89 -19.73 1.28
N PRO A 149 -6.39 -20.91 1.75
CA PRO A 149 -6.32 -22.15 0.97
C PRO A 149 -7.00 -22.05 -0.39
N GLU A 150 -8.14 -21.35 -0.47
CA GLU A 150 -8.85 -21.11 -1.72
C GLU A 150 -8.03 -20.26 -2.68
N MET A 151 -7.36 -19.21 -2.18
CA MET A 151 -6.50 -18.36 -2.99
C MET A 151 -5.31 -19.12 -3.57
N ILE A 152 -4.71 -20.04 -2.79
CA ILE A 152 -3.64 -20.91 -3.31
C ILE A 152 -4.18 -21.84 -4.41
N ALA A 153 -5.35 -22.42 -4.24
CA ALA A 153 -5.96 -23.29 -5.24
C ALA A 153 -6.21 -22.56 -6.56
N LYS A 154 -6.75 -21.32 -6.49
CA LYS A 154 -6.98 -20.48 -7.69
C LYS A 154 -5.69 -20.05 -8.38
N ALA A 155 -4.60 -19.85 -7.65
CA ALA A 155 -3.32 -19.48 -8.22
C ALA A 155 -2.59 -20.63 -8.95
N ARG A 156 -3.05 -21.88 -8.75
CA ARG A 156 -2.48 -23.09 -9.38
C ARG A 156 -3.31 -23.58 -10.59
N ALA A 157 -4.45 -22.98 -10.84
CA ALA A 157 -5.34 -23.31 -11.95
C ALA A 157 -5.04 -22.44 -13.17
#